data_c045a4dd42833864ba1fd9df338d0ffa
#
_entry.id   c045a4dd42833864ba1fd9df338d0ffa
#
_cell.length_a   1.000
_cell.length_b   1.000
_cell.length_c   1.000
_cell.angle_alpha   90.00
_cell.angle_beta   90.00
_cell.angle_gamma   90.00
#
_symmetry.space_group_name_H-M   'P 1'
#
loop_
_entity.id
_entity.type
_entity.pdbx_description
1 polymer ?
#
loop_
_entity_poly.entity_id
_entity_poly.type
_entity_poly.pdbx_seq_one_letter_code
_entity_poly.pdbx_strand_id
1 'polypeptide(L)'
;AMDELLERNRRAMLHLIQTSVGEDERVYFEDYVDDDGKGLGPYKMACTMWREGDLLVFDFDGTDPQSDSSINMLLNEEMFKMFVGVYMINIFDPQIMFNDGFYDHVDVRIPPGTLLKPLKPAALSSRTHALARIFDVLSGLLGQRNPDYMVAAGFSDSPHFMYSGYDKEGEWYQLYQIGFGGIPGRPAGDGPDGHSLWPSFTNVPNEFLEAYFPLRIDIYQSIPDSGGPGLHRGGNGITIGYRALEPGEMSLHDDRWLTYPWGVVGGQPGRRSKKEIVRGDGTTELLPSKCDHVKVEAGDLLLFHTWGGGGWGDPFERDPALVALEVDRGLVTVELSLIHISEPTRRTPISY
;
A
#
# COMPACT_ATOMS: atom_id res chain seq x y z
N ALA A 1 2.03 38.53 2.47
CA ALA A 1 1.03 37.47 2.37
C ALA A 1 1.69 36.10 2.20
N MET A 2 2.57 35.91 1.20
CA MET A 2 3.20 34.60 0.93
C MET A 2 4.16 34.20 2.06
N ASP A 3 5.03 35.09 2.50
CA ASP A 3 5.94 34.85 3.63
C ASP A 3 5.18 34.53 4.93
N GLU A 4 4.03 35.15 5.15
CA GLU A 4 3.18 34.88 6.30
C GLU A 4 2.58 33.47 6.26
N LEU A 5 2.23 32.96 5.08
CA LEU A 5 1.71 31.62 4.92
C LEU A 5 2.80 30.57 5.17
N LEU A 6 4.03 30.81 4.68
CA LEU A 6 5.19 29.96 4.96
C LEU A 6 5.51 29.93 6.45
N GLU A 7 5.56 31.11 7.09
CA GLU A 7 5.86 31.21 8.51
C GLU A 7 4.78 30.57 9.40
N ARG A 8 3.52 30.64 8.99
CA ARG A 8 2.42 30.00 9.69
C ARG A 8 2.54 28.48 9.66
N ASN A 9 2.90 27.90 8.51
CA ASN A 9 3.12 26.49 8.35
C ASN A 9 4.36 26.04 9.15
N ARG A 10 5.44 26.83 9.09
CA ARG A 10 6.66 26.60 9.86
C ARG A 10 6.39 26.49 11.36
N ARG A 11 5.66 27.44 11.93
CA ARG A 11 5.28 27.43 13.35
C ARG A 11 4.39 26.25 13.72
N ALA A 12 3.48 25.84 12.84
CA ALA A 12 2.63 24.69 13.09
C ALA A 12 3.43 23.39 13.16
N MET A 13 4.32 23.17 12.20
CA MET A 13 5.19 22.00 12.20
C MET A 13 6.12 21.98 13.43
N LEU A 14 6.73 23.10 13.76
CA LEU A 14 7.59 23.17 14.95
C LEU A 14 6.80 22.81 16.22
N HIS A 15 5.59 23.31 16.37
CA HIS A 15 4.73 22.96 17.49
C HIS A 15 4.42 21.46 17.53
N LEU A 16 4.07 20.86 16.39
CA LEU A 16 3.79 19.42 16.29
C LEU A 16 5.04 18.59 16.64
N ILE A 17 6.21 18.96 16.14
CA ILE A 17 7.48 18.29 16.46
C ILE A 17 7.74 18.34 17.96
N GLN A 18 7.64 19.52 18.58
CA GLN A 18 7.93 19.72 20.00
C GLN A 18 6.95 19.03 20.94
N THR A 19 5.69 18.86 20.52
CA THR A 19 4.64 18.23 21.34
C THR A 19 4.54 16.72 21.13
N SER A 20 4.93 16.21 19.94
CA SER A 20 4.74 14.82 19.57
C SER A 20 6.00 13.96 19.66
N VAL A 21 7.21 14.57 19.61
CA VAL A 21 8.47 13.84 19.62
C VAL A 21 9.36 14.34 20.76
N GLY A 22 9.68 13.45 21.72
CA GLY A 22 10.60 13.74 22.82
C GLY A 22 12.02 14.03 22.30
N GLU A 23 12.76 14.90 23.02
CA GLU A 23 14.15 15.19 22.69
C GLU A 23 15.03 13.95 22.96
N ASP A 24 16.01 13.69 22.10
CA ASP A 24 16.94 12.55 22.15
C ASP A 24 16.30 11.14 22.10
N GLU A 25 15.01 11.07 21.92
CA GLU A 25 14.28 9.81 21.82
C GLU A 25 14.31 9.27 20.40
N ARG A 26 14.99 8.12 20.21
CA ARG A 26 15.10 7.46 18.90
C ARG A 26 14.05 6.38 18.76
N VAL A 27 13.34 6.37 17.64
CA VAL A 27 12.47 5.30 17.23
C VAL A 27 12.94 4.71 15.91
N TYR A 28 12.77 3.41 15.77
CA TYR A 28 13.15 2.65 14.58
C TYR A 28 11.92 1.94 14.04
N PHE A 29 11.81 1.90 12.72
CA PHE A 29 10.82 1.10 12.03
C PHE A 29 11.38 0.58 10.72
N GLU A 30 10.92 -0.61 10.31
CA GLU A 30 11.28 -1.21 9.03
C GLU A 30 10.07 -1.89 8.40
N ASP A 31 10.03 -1.91 7.08
CA ASP A 31 9.10 -2.68 6.28
C ASP A 31 9.81 -3.16 5.01
N TYR A 32 9.18 -3.97 4.19
CA TYR A 32 9.85 -4.71 3.13
C TYR A 32 9.12 -4.54 1.79
N VAL A 33 9.87 -4.37 0.72
CA VAL A 33 9.43 -4.69 -0.65
C VAL A 33 9.65 -6.19 -0.83
N ASP A 34 8.62 -6.93 -1.23
CA ASP A 34 8.60 -8.40 -1.16
C ASP A 34 9.69 -9.08 -1.98
N ASP A 35 9.88 -8.67 -3.23
CA ASP A 35 10.85 -9.26 -4.13
C ASP A 35 11.16 -8.36 -5.33
N ASP A 36 12.17 -8.73 -6.10
CA ASP A 36 12.63 -8.00 -7.27
C ASP A 36 12.11 -8.54 -8.62
N GLY A 37 11.26 -9.57 -8.58
CA GLY A 37 10.79 -10.27 -9.77
C GLY A 37 11.82 -11.19 -10.43
N LYS A 38 13.02 -11.32 -9.83
CA LYS A 38 14.13 -12.19 -10.31
C LYS A 38 14.53 -13.25 -9.30
N GLY A 39 13.78 -13.36 -8.19
CA GLY A 39 13.97 -14.36 -7.16
C GLY A 39 14.79 -13.90 -5.96
N LEU A 40 15.11 -12.62 -5.85
CA LEU A 40 15.74 -12.03 -4.67
C LEU A 40 14.74 -11.19 -3.89
N GLY A 41 14.88 -11.17 -2.58
CA GLY A 41 14.04 -10.43 -1.64
C GLY A 41 13.81 -11.22 -0.35
N PRO A 42 13.06 -10.67 0.64
CA PRO A 42 12.54 -9.31 0.64
C PRO A 42 13.63 -8.25 0.77
N TYR A 43 13.37 -7.04 0.27
CA TYR A 43 14.25 -5.88 0.39
C TYR A 43 13.78 -4.98 1.52
N LYS A 44 14.63 -4.81 2.52
CA LYS A 44 14.33 -4.02 3.70
C LYS A 44 14.44 -2.51 3.42
N MET A 45 13.46 -1.77 3.89
CA MET A 45 13.47 -0.32 4.03
C MET A 45 13.44 0.01 5.52
N ALA A 46 14.55 0.54 6.03
CA ALA A 46 14.71 0.90 7.43
C ALA A 46 14.77 2.41 7.60
N CYS A 47 14.22 2.92 8.69
CA CYS A 47 14.35 4.32 9.05
C CYS A 47 14.40 4.49 10.57
N THR A 48 15.31 5.34 11.04
CA THR A 48 15.38 5.81 12.43
C THR A 48 14.95 7.27 12.46
N MET A 49 14.02 7.61 13.35
CA MET A 49 13.56 8.98 13.57
C MET A 49 13.93 9.45 14.97
N TRP A 50 14.37 10.70 15.12
CA TRP A 50 14.58 11.36 16.40
C TRP A 50 14.48 12.87 16.26
N ARG A 51 14.41 13.56 17.38
CA ARG A 51 14.41 15.01 17.46
C ARG A 51 15.75 15.54 17.96
N GLU A 52 16.31 16.53 17.28
CA GLU A 52 17.47 17.32 17.70
C GLU A 52 17.06 18.80 17.78
N GLY A 53 16.73 19.30 18.99
CA GLY A 53 16.20 20.66 19.15
C GLY A 53 14.91 20.88 18.35
N ASP A 54 14.97 21.73 17.33
CA ASP A 54 13.84 22.06 16.46
C ASP A 54 13.83 21.24 15.15
N LEU A 55 14.75 20.28 15.01
CA LEU A 55 14.84 19.40 13.84
C LEU A 55 14.23 18.03 14.14
N LEU A 56 13.40 17.56 13.24
CA LEU A 56 12.97 16.17 13.16
C LEU A 56 13.84 15.46 12.12
N VAL A 57 14.64 14.50 12.56
CA VAL A 57 15.62 13.79 11.73
C VAL A 57 15.07 12.43 11.34
N PHE A 58 15.17 12.09 10.06
CA PHE A 58 14.88 10.77 9.50
C PHE A 58 16.15 10.22 8.85
N ASP A 59 16.64 9.10 9.33
CA ASP A 59 17.84 8.45 8.81
C ASP A 59 17.50 7.06 8.28
N PHE A 60 17.67 6.86 6.98
CA PHE A 60 17.42 5.61 6.28
C PHE A 60 18.61 4.64 6.30
N ASP A 61 19.57 4.84 7.21
CA ASP A 61 20.63 3.85 7.41
C ASP A 61 20.07 2.49 7.81
N GLY A 62 20.65 1.42 7.24
CA GLY A 62 20.14 0.06 7.39
C GLY A 62 19.12 -0.36 6.32
N THR A 63 18.76 0.52 5.37
CA THR A 63 18.04 0.14 4.15
C THR A 63 18.94 -0.71 3.25
N ASP A 64 18.37 -1.78 2.66
CA ASP A 64 19.11 -2.71 1.82
C ASP A 64 19.74 -2.04 0.59
N PRO A 65 20.81 -2.62 0.04
CA PRO A 65 21.43 -2.16 -1.20
C PRO A 65 20.42 -2.11 -2.36
N GLN A 66 20.74 -1.28 -3.36
CA GLN A 66 19.98 -1.24 -4.60
C GLN A 66 19.89 -2.60 -5.27
N SER A 67 18.75 -2.88 -5.91
CA SER A 67 18.52 -4.06 -6.70
C SER A 67 19.01 -3.88 -8.14
N ASP A 68 19.39 -4.98 -8.79
CA ASP A 68 19.62 -5.03 -10.25
C ASP A 68 18.31 -5.03 -11.05
N SER A 69 17.16 -5.05 -10.36
CA SER A 69 15.83 -4.99 -10.93
C SER A 69 15.23 -3.57 -10.87
N SER A 70 14.02 -3.42 -11.37
CA SER A 70 13.33 -2.13 -11.53
C SER A 70 12.68 -1.57 -10.26
N ILE A 71 12.81 -2.25 -9.12
CA ILE A 71 12.16 -1.87 -7.86
C ILE A 71 12.83 -0.71 -7.11
N ASN A 72 13.99 -0.25 -7.56
CA ASN A 72 14.67 0.88 -6.93
C ASN A 72 13.83 2.15 -7.02
N MET A 73 14.01 3.02 -6.04
CA MET A 73 13.41 4.34 -6.00
C MET A 73 14.50 5.39 -5.77
N LEU A 74 14.54 6.42 -6.59
CA LEU A 74 15.31 7.61 -6.27
C LEU A 74 14.44 8.53 -5.40
N LEU A 75 14.56 8.36 -4.08
CA LEU A 75 13.87 9.21 -3.12
C LEU A 75 14.56 10.57 -3.06
N ASN A 76 13.81 11.63 -3.34
CA ASN A 76 14.22 12.99 -3.12
C ASN A 76 13.90 13.38 -1.67
N GLU A 77 14.85 14.00 -0.98
CA GLU A 77 14.71 14.42 0.42
C GLU A 77 13.52 15.38 0.61
N GLU A 78 13.30 16.31 -0.31
CA GLU A 78 12.18 17.25 -0.26
C GLU A 78 10.83 16.56 -0.46
N MET A 79 10.76 15.55 -1.33
CA MET A 79 9.56 14.75 -1.50
C MET A 79 9.22 13.99 -0.20
N PHE A 80 10.21 13.47 0.51
CA PHE A 80 9.97 12.84 1.80
C PHE A 80 9.50 13.84 2.85
N LYS A 81 10.08 15.04 2.91
CA LYS A 81 9.60 16.14 3.76
C LYS A 81 8.12 16.45 3.50
N MET A 82 7.72 16.49 2.24
CA MET A 82 6.32 16.67 1.87
C MET A 82 5.44 15.56 2.48
N PHE A 83 5.85 14.29 2.43
CA PHE A 83 5.10 13.19 3.04
C PHE A 83 5.00 13.35 4.55
N VAL A 84 6.08 13.73 5.23
CA VAL A 84 6.06 14.04 6.67
C VAL A 84 5.02 15.12 6.98
N GLY A 85 4.99 16.19 6.19
CA GLY A 85 4.00 17.25 6.35
C GLY A 85 2.56 16.79 6.12
N VAL A 86 2.31 15.93 5.12
CA VAL A 86 0.99 15.32 4.89
C VAL A 86 0.53 14.57 6.12
N TYR A 87 1.38 13.73 6.71
CA TYR A 87 1.03 12.99 7.91
C TYR A 87 0.85 13.87 9.14
N MET A 88 1.77 14.81 9.39
CA MET A 88 1.74 15.58 10.62
C MET A 88 0.77 16.76 10.58
N ILE A 89 0.69 17.48 9.46
CA ILE A 89 -0.12 18.71 9.37
C ILE A 89 -1.54 18.38 8.95
N ASN A 90 -1.72 17.72 7.80
CA ASN A 90 -3.07 17.54 7.23
C ASN A 90 -3.97 16.63 8.07
N ILE A 91 -3.40 15.69 8.83
CA ILE A 91 -4.18 14.79 9.69
C ILE A 91 -4.63 15.52 10.96
N PHE A 92 -3.78 16.37 11.54
CA PHE A 92 -4.03 17.00 12.83
C PHE A 92 -4.59 18.40 12.73
N ASP A 93 -4.25 19.16 11.70
CA ASP A 93 -4.81 20.47 11.46
C ASP A 93 -5.04 20.74 9.97
N PRO A 94 -6.14 20.21 9.40
CA PRO A 94 -6.48 20.42 7.99
C PRO A 94 -6.82 21.88 7.64
N GLN A 95 -6.88 22.77 8.62
CA GLN A 95 -7.06 24.22 8.41
C GLN A 95 -5.75 24.92 8.03
N ILE A 96 -4.62 24.27 8.25
CA ILE A 96 -3.31 24.82 7.87
C ILE A 96 -3.12 24.59 6.37
N MET A 97 -2.92 25.67 5.63
CA MET A 97 -2.57 25.59 4.21
C MET A 97 -1.20 24.94 4.05
N PHE A 98 -1.17 23.77 3.44
CA PHE A 98 0.07 23.00 3.21
C PHE A 98 1.00 23.74 2.22
N ASN A 99 2.26 23.92 2.60
CA ASN A 99 3.33 24.53 1.79
C ASN A 99 4.70 24.15 2.36
N ASP A 100 5.79 24.58 1.72
CA ASP A 100 7.18 24.20 2.02
C ASP A 100 7.78 24.92 3.24
N GLY A 101 7.02 25.78 3.95
CA GLY A 101 7.52 26.60 5.06
C GLY A 101 8.12 25.80 6.22
N PHE A 102 7.79 24.53 6.37
CA PHE A 102 8.29 23.66 7.43
C PHE A 102 9.55 22.87 7.06
N TYR A 103 10.02 22.91 5.81
CA TYR A 103 11.11 22.06 5.34
C TYR A 103 12.42 22.23 6.13
N ASP A 104 12.64 23.40 6.68
CA ASP A 104 13.81 23.67 7.54
C ASP A 104 13.78 22.91 8.88
N HIS A 105 12.62 22.40 9.29
CA HIS A 105 12.46 21.61 10.52
C HIS A 105 12.54 20.10 10.30
N VAL A 106 12.79 19.65 9.07
CA VAL A 106 12.92 18.22 8.74
C VAL A 106 14.25 17.97 8.05
N ASP A 107 15.09 17.11 8.65
CA ASP A 107 16.33 16.62 8.08
C ASP A 107 16.17 15.17 7.62
N VAL A 108 16.59 14.87 6.39
CA VAL A 108 16.42 13.55 5.77
C VAL A 108 17.77 13.05 5.29
N ARG A 109 18.19 11.89 5.79
CA ARG A 109 19.48 11.27 5.49
C ARG A 109 19.24 9.94 4.76
N ILE A 110 19.67 9.86 3.50
CA ILE A 110 19.50 8.66 2.67
C ILE A 110 20.87 8.21 2.17
N PRO A 111 21.40 7.05 2.62
CA PRO A 111 22.69 6.55 2.18
C PRO A 111 22.69 6.23 0.68
N PRO A 112 23.73 6.65 -0.07
CA PRO A 112 23.86 6.31 -1.48
C PRO A 112 24.13 4.82 -1.68
N GLY A 113 23.66 4.26 -2.81
CA GLY A 113 23.79 2.84 -3.15
C GLY A 113 22.73 1.95 -2.52
N THR A 114 21.74 2.54 -1.82
CA THR A 114 20.60 1.81 -1.27
C THR A 114 19.42 1.78 -2.25
N LEU A 115 18.42 0.95 -1.93
CA LEU A 115 17.15 0.87 -2.67
C LEU A 115 16.50 2.25 -2.86
N LEU A 116 16.69 3.18 -1.92
CA LEU A 116 16.08 4.52 -1.90
C LEU A 116 16.96 5.63 -2.51
N LYS A 117 18.24 5.38 -2.71
CA LYS A 117 19.20 6.30 -3.35
C LYS A 117 20.19 5.54 -4.23
N PRO A 118 19.70 4.87 -5.27
CA PRO A 118 20.53 4.02 -6.10
C PRO A 118 21.54 4.84 -6.90
N LEU A 119 22.71 4.26 -7.12
CA LEU A 119 23.76 4.77 -7.99
C LEU A 119 23.49 4.37 -9.43
N LYS A 120 23.82 5.22 -10.36
CA LYS A 120 23.68 4.95 -11.80
C LYS A 120 24.70 3.91 -12.29
N PRO A 121 24.30 3.03 -13.23
CA PRO A 121 22.94 2.87 -13.78
C PRO A 121 22.02 2.13 -12.82
N ALA A 122 20.73 2.53 -12.73
CA ALA A 122 19.74 1.84 -11.95
C ALA A 122 18.37 1.89 -12.64
N ALA A 123 17.64 0.77 -12.60
CA ALA A 123 16.29 0.67 -13.12
C ALA A 123 15.27 1.13 -12.06
N LEU A 124 14.29 1.95 -12.46
CA LEU A 124 13.35 2.64 -11.56
C LEU A 124 11.88 2.46 -11.96
N SER A 125 11.54 1.62 -12.92
CA SER A 125 10.19 1.56 -13.50
C SER A 125 9.12 1.09 -12.51
N SER A 126 9.48 0.22 -11.56
CA SER A 126 8.58 -0.32 -10.53
C SER A 126 8.78 0.35 -9.16
N ARG A 127 9.22 1.61 -9.14
CA ARG A 127 9.50 2.38 -7.91
C ARG A 127 8.29 2.56 -7.00
N THR A 128 7.08 2.35 -7.51
CA THR A 128 5.84 2.55 -6.76
C THR A 128 5.72 1.63 -5.56
N HIS A 129 6.30 0.44 -5.59
CA HIS A 129 6.34 -0.47 -4.45
C HIS A 129 7.12 0.14 -3.27
N ALA A 130 8.34 0.63 -3.53
CA ALA A 130 9.13 1.32 -2.52
C ALA A 130 8.47 2.64 -2.06
N LEU A 131 7.90 3.41 -3.00
CA LEU A 131 7.19 4.67 -2.68
C LEU A 131 6.03 4.43 -1.70
N ALA A 132 5.19 3.44 -1.98
CA ALA A 132 4.06 3.13 -1.12
C ALA A 132 4.54 2.60 0.26
N ARG A 133 5.62 1.83 0.29
CA ARG A 133 6.20 1.32 1.53
C ARG A 133 6.76 2.42 2.44
N ILE A 134 7.21 3.54 1.87
CA ILE A 134 7.64 4.73 2.63
C ILE A 134 6.51 5.25 3.51
N PHE A 135 5.26 5.24 3.04
CA PHE A 135 4.12 5.65 3.85
C PHE A 135 3.89 4.73 5.04
N ASP A 136 4.02 3.42 4.86
CA ASP A 136 3.92 2.46 5.95
C ASP A 136 5.06 2.69 6.97
N VAL A 137 6.31 2.88 6.51
CA VAL A 137 7.45 3.19 7.39
C VAL A 137 7.24 4.49 8.16
N LEU A 138 6.79 5.53 7.49
CA LEU A 138 6.51 6.83 8.13
C LEU A 138 5.41 6.73 9.19
N SER A 139 4.33 6.02 8.86
CA SER A 139 3.24 5.74 9.81
C SER A 139 3.76 4.97 11.04
N GLY A 140 4.57 3.93 10.82
CA GLY A 140 5.15 3.14 11.89
C GLY A 140 6.09 3.92 12.80
N LEU A 141 6.85 4.89 12.26
CA LEU A 141 7.72 5.78 13.04
C LEU A 141 6.91 6.78 13.88
N LEU A 142 6.04 7.54 13.23
CA LEU A 142 5.26 8.58 13.90
C LEU A 142 4.30 7.96 14.93
N GLY A 143 3.67 6.85 14.60
CA GLY A 143 2.73 6.16 15.48
C GLY A 143 3.34 5.61 16.77
N GLN A 144 4.64 5.33 16.81
CA GLN A 144 5.33 4.98 18.06
C GLN A 144 5.40 6.16 19.03
N ARG A 145 5.25 7.39 18.53
CA ARG A 145 5.23 8.60 19.36
C ARG A 145 3.83 9.06 19.71
N ASN A 146 2.95 8.97 18.76
CA ASN A 146 1.53 9.26 18.96
C ASN A 146 0.69 8.27 18.16
N PRO A 147 -0.07 7.36 18.82
CA PRO A 147 -0.95 6.40 18.13
C PRO A 147 -1.94 7.04 17.16
N ASP A 148 -2.31 8.31 17.36
CA ASP A 148 -3.19 9.05 16.46
C ASP A 148 -2.55 9.35 15.09
N TYR A 149 -1.22 9.23 14.96
CA TYR A 149 -0.51 9.26 13.67
C TYR A 149 -0.41 7.89 13.00
N MET A 150 -0.73 6.84 13.71
CA MET A 150 -0.51 5.48 13.24
C MET A 150 -1.68 5.01 12.39
N VAL A 151 -1.41 4.80 11.12
CA VAL A 151 -2.30 4.12 10.18
C VAL A 151 -1.75 2.71 9.99
N ALA A 152 -2.60 1.70 9.90
CA ALA A 152 -2.16 0.34 9.61
C ALA A 152 -1.56 0.23 8.20
N ALA A 153 -0.93 -0.89 7.86
CA ALA A 153 -0.38 -1.09 6.53
C ALA A 153 -1.45 -1.41 5.49
N GLY A 154 -1.18 -1.07 4.24
CA GLY A 154 -2.09 -1.28 3.12
C GLY A 154 -2.05 -0.16 2.09
N PHE A 155 -1.24 0.87 2.35
CA PHE A 155 -0.94 1.87 1.34
C PHE A 155 0.00 1.35 0.27
N SER A 156 0.40 0.18 0.34
CA SER A 156 1.70 -0.26 -0.06
C SER A 156 1.77 -0.84 -1.43
N ASP A 157 0.81 -0.58 -2.30
CA ASP A 157 1.01 -0.98 -3.68
C ASP A 157 0.12 -0.24 -4.68
N SER A 158 0.60 -0.24 -5.90
CA SER A 158 -0.19 0.02 -7.09
C SER A 158 -0.02 -1.22 -7.97
N PRO A 159 -0.89 -2.23 -7.83
CA PRO A 159 -0.78 -3.41 -8.66
C PRO A 159 -0.96 -3.02 -10.13
N HIS A 160 0.01 -3.41 -10.93
CA HIS A 160 0.04 -3.08 -12.35
C HIS A 160 -0.30 -4.31 -13.18
N PHE A 161 -1.13 -4.10 -14.18
CA PHE A 161 -1.50 -5.06 -15.20
C PHE A 161 -1.23 -4.45 -16.57
N MET A 162 -0.45 -5.14 -17.38
CA MET A 162 -0.19 -4.80 -18.77
C MET A 162 -0.61 -5.98 -19.63
N TYR A 163 -1.31 -5.69 -20.73
CA TYR A 163 -1.69 -6.68 -21.72
C TYR A 163 -1.42 -6.14 -23.10
N SER A 164 -0.65 -6.84 -23.90
CA SER A 164 -0.25 -6.41 -25.24
C SER A 164 -0.29 -7.57 -26.22
N GLY A 165 -0.54 -7.25 -27.49
CA GLY A 165 -0.60 -8.22 -28.58
C GLY A 165 -1.00 -7.56 -29.88
N TYR A 166 -1.54 -8.38 -30.77
CA TYR A 166 -2.13 -7.93 -32.03
C TYR A 166 -3.58 -8.38 -32.07
N ASP A 167 -4.45 -7.48 -32.51
CA ASP A 167 -5.87 -7.82 -32.71
C ASP A 167 -6.09 -8.64 -33.99
N LYS A 168 -7.37 -8.93 -34.31
CA LYS A 168 -7.76 -9.70 -35.48
C LYS A 168 -7.41 -9.04 -36.80
N GLU A 169 -7.32 -7.72 -36.80
CA GLU A 169 -6.94 -6.90 -37.94
C GLU A 169 -5.42 -6.80 -38.09
N GLY A 170 -4.64 -7.33 -37.11
CA GLY A 170 -3.17 -7.26 -37.07
C GLY A 170 -2.64 -5.95 -36.51
N GLU A 171 -3.49 -5.12 -35.92
CA GLU A 171 -3.09 -3.88 -35.27
C GLU A 171 -2.55 -4.15 -33.87
N TRP A 172 -1.45 -3.50 -33.50
CA TRP A 172 -0.85 -3.65 -32.19
C TRP A 172 -1.64 -2.89 -31.12
N TYR A 173 -1.87 -3.54 -29.98
CA TYR A 173 -2.45 -2.91 -28.80
C TYR A 173 -1.57 -3.07 -27.58
N GLN A 174 -1.69 -2.13 -26.65
CA GLN A 174 -1.13 -2.22 -25.31
C GLN A 174 -2.08 -1.56 -24.31
N LEU A 175 -2.57 -2.35 -23.38
CA LEU A 175 -3.30 -1.88 -22.21
C LEU A 175 -2.32 -1.73 -21.05
N TYR A 176 -2.45 -0.64 -20.30
CA TYR A 176 -1.83 -0.47 -19.00
C TYR A 176 -2.93 -0.09 -17.99
N GLN A 177 -3.05 -0.87 -16.94
CA GLN A 177 -4.07 -0.69 -15.90
C GLN A 177 -3.42 -0.73 -14.53
N ILE A 178 -3.91 0.11 -13.62
CA ILE A 178 -3.54 0.06 -12.20
C ILE A 178 -4.70 -0.56 -11.44
N GLY A 179 -4.43 -1.53 -10.58
CA GLY A 179 -5.41 -2.11 -9.69
C GLY A 179 -5.56 -1.30 -8.40
N PHE A 180 -6.59 -1.63 -7.64
CA PHE A 180 -6.89 -1.05 -6.34
C PHE A 180 -6.99 -2.15 -5.28
N GLY A 181 -6.64 -1.82 -4.04
CA GLY A 181 -6.67 -2.76 -2.93
C GLY A 181 -7.41 -2.21 -1.72
N GLY A 182 -7.33 -2.92 -0.61
CA GLY A 182 -7.88 -2.45 0.65
C GLY A 182 -7.04 -1.33 1.25
N ILE A 183 -7.66 -0.22 1.60
CA ILE A 183 -7.01 0.87 2.33
C ILE A 183 -6.94 0.50 3.83
N PRO A 184 -5.88 0.86 4.56
CA PRO A 184 -5.75 0.51 5.96
C PRO A 184 -6.76 1.20 6.87
N GLY A 185 -7.06 0.54 8.00
CA GLY A 185 -7.73 1.16 9.14
C GLY A 185 -6.88 2.28 9.72
N ARG A 186 -7.53 3.31 10.25
CA ARG A 186 -6.90 4.51 10.79
C ARG A 186 -7.64 5.00 12.05
N PRO A 187 -7.05 5.89 12.87
CA PRO A 187 -7.70 6.39 14.09
C PRO A 187 -9.09 7.00 13.86
N ALA A 188 -9.31 7.57 12.68
CA ALA A 188 -10.56 8.27 12.35
C ALA A 188 -11.63 7.35 11.69
N GLY A 189 -11.35 6.08 11.46
CA GLY A 189 -12.35 5.19 10.86
C GLY A 189 -11.79 4.04 10.03
N ASP A 190 -12.69 3.29 9.44
CA ASP A 190 -12.42 2.13 8.60
C ASP A 190 -11.67 2.50 7.32
N GLY A 191 -10.91 1.55 6.80
CA GLY A 191 -10.33 1.64 5.48
C GLY A 191 -11.38 1.39 4.38
N PRO A 192 -11.41 2.19 3.32
CA PRO A 192 -12.24 1.93 2.14
C PRO A 192 -11.89 0.62 1.44
N ASP A 193 -12.93 -0.08 0.94
CA ASP A 193 -12.77 -1.30 0.17
C ASP A 193 -12.40 -0.98 -1.29
N GLY A 194 -11.47 -1.74 -1.87
CA GLY A 194 -11.13 -1.66 -3.29
C GLY A 194 -10.85 -0.24 -3.80
N HIS A 195 -10.10 0.52 -3.05
CA HIS A 195 -9.88 1.93 -3.32
C HIS A 195 -8.43 2.21 -3.76
N SER A 196 -8.23 3.34 -4.44
CA SER A 196 -6.90 3.84 -4.74
C SER A 196 -6.34 4.62 -3.56
N LEU A 197 -5.08 4.35 -3.25
CA LEU A 197 -4.30 5.20 -2.38
C LEU A 197 -4.12 6.63 -2.94
N TRP A 198 -3.83 6.70 -4.24
CA TRP A 198 -3.51 7.97 -4.88
C TRP A 198 -4.79 8.74 -5.15
N PRO A 199 -4.92 9.97 -4.64
CA PRO A 199 -6.05 10.83 -4.96
C PRO A 199 -6.22 10.97 -6.47
N SER A 200 -7.43 10.98 -6.94
CA SER A 200 -7.79 11.14 -8.35
C SER A 200 -7.46 9.96 -9.28
N PHE A 201 -6.95 8.84 -8.79
CA PHE A 201 -6.89 7.64 -9.62
C PHE A 201 -8.28 7.04 -9.74
N THR A 202 -8.69 6.82 -10.98
CA THR A 202 -9.93 6.16 -11.35
C THR A 202 -9.64 5.06 -12.35
N ASN A 203 -10.38 3.97 -12.30
CA ASN A 203 -10.30 2.95 -13.32
C ASN A 203 -10.86 3.47 -14.65
N VAL A 204 -10.29 2.97 -15.74
CA VAL A 204 -10.96 3.04 -17.03
C VAL A 204 -12.26 2.23 -16.90
N PRO A 205 -13.41 2.78 -17.30
CA PRO A 205 -14.68 2.02 -17.28
C PRO A 205 -14.55 0.69 -18.02
N ASN A 206 -15.14 -0.38 -17.47
CA ASN A 206 -15.03 -1.72 -18.06
C ASN A 206 -15.51 -1.77 -19.51
N GLU A 207 -16.56 -1.01 -19.82
CA GLU A 207 -17.11 -0.89 -21.18
C GLU A 207 -16.08 -0.33 -22.18
N PHE A 208 -15.24 0.60 -21.76
CA PHE A 208 -14.15 1.12 -22.59
C PHE A 208 -13.03 0.08 -22.75
N LEU A 209 -12.69 -0.63 -21.67
CA LEU A 209 -11.68 -1.69 -21.77
C LEU A 209 -12.13 -2.76 -22.78
N GLU A 210 -13.36 -3.23 -22.69
CA GLU A 210 -13.91 -4.24 -23.57
C GLU A 210 -14.14 -3.75 -25.03
N ALA A 211 -14.35 -2.43 -25.20
CA ALA A 211 -14.53 -1.83 -26.52
C ALA A 211 -13.21 -1.61 -27.29
N TYR A 212 -12.12 -1.36 -26.59
CA TYR A 212 -10.84 -0.97 -27.22
C TYR A 212 -9.74 -2.02 -27.12
N PHE A 213 -9.90 -3.03 -26.25
CA PHE A 213 -8.92 -4.10 -26.08
C PHE A 213 -9.58 -5.46 -26.19
N PRO A 214 -8.89 -6.48 -26.74
CA PRO A 214 -9.45 -7.82 -26.89
C PRO A 214 -9.46 -8.56 -25.54
N LEU A 215 -10.20 -8.04 -24.57
CA LEU A 215 -10.43 -8.62 -23.28
C LEU A 215 -11.89 -8.46 -22.84
N ARG A 216 -12.30 -9.26 -21.86
CA ARG A 216 -13.58 -9.14 -21.19
C ARG A 216 -13.39 -9.20 -19.68
N ILE A 217 -14.13 -8.39 -18.95
CA ILE A 217 -14.14 -8.41 -17.48
C ILE A 217 -15.20 -9.41 -17.01
N ASP A 218 -14.77 -10.62 -16.67
CA ASP A 218 -15.68 -11.66 -16.17
C ASP A 218 -16.04 -11.46 -14.69
N ILE A 219 -15.14 -10.88 -13.90
CA ILE A 219 -15.28 -10.70 -12.44
C ILE A 219 -14.79 -9.31 -12.07
N TYR A 220 -15.55 -8.59 -11.25
CA TYR A 220 -15.14 -7.37 -10.57
C TYR A 220 -15.89 -7.26 -9.23
N GLN A 221 -15.26 -7.71 -8.14
CA GLN A 221 -15.94 -7.82 -6.85
C GLN A 221 -14.99 -7.64 -5.68
N SER A 222 -15.54 -7.24 -4.52
CA SER A 222 -14.81 -7.24 -3.25
C SER A 222 -14.47 -8.67 -2.83
N ILE A 223 -13.35 -8.83 -2.12
CA ILE A 223 -12.96 -10.10 -1.48
C ILE A 223 -13.40 -10.04 -0.01
N PRO A 224 -14.45 -10.74 0.39
CA PRO A 224 -14.85 -10.78 1.79
C PRO A 224 -13.69 -11.23 2.69
N ASP A 225 -13.64 -10.74 3.92
CA ASP A 225 -12.63 -11.09 4.94
C ASP A 225 -11.18 -10.78 4.57
N SER A 226 -10.96 -9.97 3.56
CA SER A 226 -9.58 -9.62 3.18
C SER A 226 -9.04 -8.41 3.95
N GLY A 227 -9.89 -7.52 4.43
CA GLY A 227 -9.51 -6.44 5.35
C GLY A 227 -9.22 -6.95 6.75
N GLY A 228 -8.16 -6.46 7.38
CA GLY A 228 -7.78 -6.83 8.75
C GLY A 228 -8.82 -6.37 9.78
N PRO A 229 -9.25 -7.26 10.69
CA PRO A 229 -10.12 -6.89 11.81
C PRO A 229 -9.52 -5.82 12.72
N GLY A 230 -10.36 -4.95 13.28
CA GLY A 230 -9.97 -3.88 14.20
C GLY A 230 -11.17 -3.13 14.73
N LEU A 231 -11.00 -2.24 15.71
CA LEU A 231 -11.99 -1.22 16.05
C LEU A 231 -12.40 -0.47 14.77
N HIS A 232 -11.40 -0.14 13.96
CA HIS A 232 -11.55 0.30 12.59
C HIS A 232 -10.91 -0.74 11.67
N ARG A 233 -11.73 -1.44 10.88
CA ARG A 233 -11.23 -2.48 9.99
C ARG A 233 -10.42 -1.90 8.83
N GLY A 234 -9.49 -2.68 8.32
CA GLY A 234 -8.93 -2.45 7.00
C GLY A 234 -9.97 -2.68 5.91
N GLY A 235 -9.82 -1.98 4.79
CA GLY A 235 -10.65 -2.18 3.60
C GLY A 235 -10.38 -3.54 2.96
N ASN A 236 -11.39 -4.10 2.33
CA ASN A 236 -11.25 -5.31 1.54
C ASN A 236 -10.54 -5.04 0.22
N GLY A 237 -9.73 -5.99 -0.22
CA GLY A 237 -9.21 -6.06 -1.58
C GLY A 237 -10.32 -6.42 -2.57
N ILE A 238 -9.95 -6.47 -3.84
CA ILE A 238 -10.85 -6.83 -4.94
C ILE A 238 -10.29 -7.99 -5.76
N THR A 239 -11.19 -8.74 -6.37
CA THR A 239 -10.88 -9.67 -7.45
C THR A 239 -11.32 -9.05 -8.76
N ILE A 240 -10.37 -8.98 -9.72
CA ILE A 240 -10.69 -8.65 -11.11
C ILE A 240 -10.34 -9.87 -11.96
N GLY A 241 -11.27 -10.31 -12.78
CA GLY A 241 -11.09 -11.39 -13.75
C GLY A 241 -11.00 -10.84 -15.16
N TYR A 242 -9.80 -10.86 -15.75
CA TYR A 242 -9.54 -10.43 -17.12
C TYR A 242 -9.49 -11.66 -18.04
N ARG A 243 -10.47 -11.85 -18.90
CA ARG A 243 -10.47 -12.90 -19.91
C ARG A 243 -9.83 -12.38 -21.19
N ALA A 244 -8.75 -13.00 -21.63
CA ALA A 244 -8.16 -12.74 -22.94
C ALA A 244 -9.07 -13.23 -24.05
N LEU A 245 -9.35 -12.42 -25.05
CA LEU A 245 -10.13 -12.78 -26.24
C LEU A 245 -9.23 -13.08 -27.45
N GLU A 246 -8.00 -12.60 -27.42
CA GLU A 246 -6.96 -12.86 -28.41
C GLU A 246 -5.65 -13.28 -27.72
N PRO A 247 -4.75 -13.99 -28.40
CA PRO A 247 -3.44 -14.30 -27.86
C PRO A 247 -2.60 -13.04 -27.61
N GLY A 248 -1.79 -13.06 -26.55
CA GLY A 248 -0.91 -11.94 -26.23
C GLY A 248 0.05 -12.22 -25.10
N GLU A 249 0.58 -11.15 -24.55
CA GLU A 249 1.49 -11.20 -23.40
C GLU A 249 0.96 -10.33 -22.27
N MET A 250 0.98 -10.86 -21.06
CA MET A 250 0.70 -10.10 -19.83
C MET A 250 1.98 -9.89 -19.03
N SER A 251 2.11 -8.69 -18.46
CA SER A 251 3.11 -8.36 -17.46
C SER A 251 2.40 -7.81 -16.24
N LEU A 252 2.85 -8.26 -15.08
CA LEU A 252 2.21 -7.99 -13.81
C LEU A 252 3.28 -7.63 -12.78
N HIS A 253 3.04 -6.60 -12.00
CA HIS A 253 3.81 -6.42 -10.78
C HIS A 253 2.92 -5.88 -9.66
N ASP A 254 3.18 -6.40 -8.50
CA ASP A 254 2.42 -6.22 -7.27
C ASP A 254 3.33 -6.45 -6.08
N ASP A 255 2.86 -6.14 -4.91
CA ASP A 255 3.56 -6.36 -3.65
C ASP A 255 2.57 -6.91 -2.61
N ARG A 256 2.96 -7.01 -1.35
CA ARG A 256 2.15 -7.68 -0.31
C ARG A 256 1.77 -9.12 -0.69
N TRP A 257 2.68 -9.77 -1.37
CA TRP A 257 2.61 -11.18 -1.75
C TRP A 257 3.23 -12.09 -0.68
N LEU A 258 4.36 -11.67 -0.11
CA LEU A 258 5.08 -12.35 0.96
C LEU A 258 4.76 -11.75 2.33
N THR A 259 4.80 -10.43 2.44
CA THR A 259 4.54 -9.69 3.66
C THR A 259 3.07 -9.33 3.79
N TYR A 260 2.51 -9.48 5.01
CA TYR A 260 1.14 -9.08 5.27
C TYR A 260 1.03 -7.56 5.45
N PRO A 261 -0.07 -6.94 5.00
CA PRO A 261 -0.45 -5.61 5.46
C PRO A 261 -0.74 -5.66 6.96
N TRP A 262 0.21 -5.21 7.76
CA TRP A 262 0.14 -5.32 9.22
C TRP A 262 -0.95 -4.44 9.83
N GLY A 263 -1.58 -4.94 10.93
CA GLY A 263 -2.47 -4.16 11.78
C GLY A 263 -1.74 -3.46 12.90
N VAL A 264 -2.38 -2.48 13.55
CA VAL A 264 -1.79 -1.67 14.62
C VAL A 264 -2.75 -1.47 15.79
N VAL A 265 -2.19 -1.11 16.95
CA VAL A 265 -2.96 -0.78 18.17
C VAL A 265 -3.93 -1.93 18.57
N GLY A 266 -3.55 -3.19 18.32
CA GLY A 266 -4.39 -4.36 18.56
C GLY A 266 -5.16 -4.86 17.33
N GLY A 267 -5.16 -4.11 16.24
CA GLY A 267 -5.76 -4.54 14.96
C GLY A 267 -5.00 -5.68 14.31
N GLN A 268 -5.68 -6.44 13.45
CA GLN A 268 -5.17 -7.63 12.80
C GLN A 268 -4.66 -7.31 11.38
N PRO A 269 -3.75 -8.14 10.83
CA PRO A 269 -3.28 -7.94 9.45
C PRO A 269 -4.40 -8.19 8.43
N GLY A 270 -4.29 -7.49 7.30
CA GLY A 270 -5.09 -7.78 6.11
C GLY A 270 -4.53 -8.97 5.32
N ARG A 271 -5.31 -9.44 4.35
CA ARG A 271 -4.95 -10.54 3.47
C ARG A 271 -3.90 -10.10 2.44
N ARG A 272 -3.00 -10.99 2.09
CA ARG A 272 -2.01 -10.79 1.02
C ARG A 272 -2.67 -10.88 -0.36
N SER A 273 -2.02 -10.27 -1.36
CA SER A 273 -2.42 -10.39 -2.76
C SER A 273 -2.09 -11.77 -3.34
N LYS A 274 -2.74 -12.12 -4.46
CA LYS A 274 -2.56 -13.38 -5.19
C LYS A 274 -2.95 -13.20 -6.65
N LYS A 275 -2.26 -13.85 -7.56
CA LYS A 275 -2.62 -13.87 -8.98
C LYS A 275 -2.60 -15.28 -9.52
N GLU A 276 -3.61 -15.63 -10.30
CA GLU A 276 -3.76 -16.93 -10.93
C GLU A 276 -4.21 -16.76 -12.38
N ILE A 277 -3.72 -17.62 -13.22
CA ILE A 277 -4.24 -17.75 -14.58
C ILE A 277 -4.95 -19.10 -14.75
N VAL A 278 -6.21 -19.05 -15.13
CA VAL A 278 -7.00 -20.23 -15.49
C VAL A 278 -6.93 -20.36 -16.99
N ARG A 279 -6.26 -21.41 -17.44
CA ARG A 279 -6.07 -21.71 -18.86
C ARG A 279 -7.35 -22.20 -19.51
N GLY A 280 -7.44 -22.12 -20.83
CA GLY A 280 -8.59 -22.60 -21.59
C GLY A 280 -8.93 -24.07 -21.40
N ASP A 281 -7.97 -24.90 -20.98
CA ASP A 281 -8.16 -26.32 -20.62
C ASP A 281 -8.65 -26.54 -19.18
N GLY A 282 -8.82 -25.47 -18.41
CA GLY A 282 -9.26 -25.49 -17.01
C GLY A 282 -8.13 -25.66 -15.99
N THR A 283 -6.87 -25.78 -16.42
CA THR A 283 -5.74 -25.80 -15.48
C THR A 283 -5.51 -24.42 -14.88
N THR A 284 -5.07 -24.37 -13.62
CA THR A 284 -4.77 -23.12 -12.92
C THR A 284 -3.28 -23.04 -12.59
N GLU A 285 -2.68 -21.94 -12.92
CA GLU A 285 -1.29 -21.60 -12.67
C GLU A 285 -1.19 -20.41 -11.72
N LEU A 286 -0.46 -20.57 -10.62
CA LEU A 286 -0.15 -19.47 -9.72
C LEU A 286 1.00 -18.66 -10.31
N LEU A 287 0.77 -17.36 -10.52
CA LEU A 287 1.80 -16.44 -11.02
C LEU A 287 2.61 -15.84 -9.86
N PRO A 288 3.88 -15.49 -10.06
CA PRO A 288 4.67 -14.75 -9.06
C PRO A 288 4.15 -13.30 -8.90
N SER A 289 4.62 -12.62 -7.84
CA SER A 289 4.24 -11.22 -7.53
C SER A 289 4.57 -10.27 -8.67
N LYS A 290 5.71 -10.47 -9.30
CA LYS A 290 6.23 -9.70 -10.41
C LYS A 290 6.65 -10.66 -11.51
N CYS A 291 6.07 -10.52 -12.69
CA CYS A 291 6.38 -11.36 -13.85
C CYS A 291 6.12 -10.61 -15.14
N ASP A 292 6.97 -10.90 -16.12
CA ASP A 292 6.89 -10.38 -17.48
C ASP A 292 6.70 -11.49 -18.49
N HIS A 293 6.20 -11.14 -19.67
CA HIS A 293 6.07 -12.05 -20.82
C HIS A 293 5.24 -13.31 -20.54
N VAL A 294 4.24 -13.22 -19.67
CA VAL A 294 3.28 -14.32 -19.46
C VAL A 294 2.44 -14.46 -20.72
N LYS A 295 2.68 -15.55 -21.47
CA LYS A 295 1.90 -15.85 -22.68
C LYS A 295 0.49 -16.23 -22.29
N VAL A 296 -0.47 -15.66 -23.00
CA VAL A 296 -1.90 -15.98 -22.87
C VAL A 296 -2.49 -16.30 -24.21
N GLU A 297 -3.46 -17.22 -24.21
CA GLU A 297 -4.25 -17.61 -25.36
C GLU A 297 -5.68 -17.10 -25.22
N ALA A 298 -6.41 -17.07 -26.32
CA ALA A 298 -7.83 -16.74 -26.29
C ALA A 298 -8.59 -17.71 -25.37
N GLY A 299 -9.34 -17.16 -24.42
CA GLY A 299 -10.07 -17.93 -23.41
C GLY A 299 -9.36 -18.06 -22.06
N ASP A 300 -8.08 -17.74 -21.94
CA ASP A 300 -7.38 -17.69 -20.66
C ASP A 300 -7.96 -16.58 -19.77
N LEU A 301 -8.11 -16.86 -18.46
CA LEU A 301 -8.65 -15.92 -17.48
C LEU A 301 -7.61 -15.61 -16.42
N LEU A 302 -7.10 -14.37 -16.39
CA LEU A 302 -6.32 -13.87 -15.29
C LEU A 302 -7.23 -13.49 -14.12
N LEU A 303 -7.04 -14.12 -12.97
CA LEU A 303 -7.64 -13.73 -11.69
C LEU A 303 -6.64 -12.92 -10.89
N PHE A 304 -6.92 -11.64 -10.76
CA PHE A 304 -6.08 -10.70 -10.04
C PHE A 304 -6.75 -10.38 -8.69
N HIS A 305 -6.23 -10.96 -7.60
CA HIS A 305 -6.71 -10.71 -6.23
C HIS A 305 -5.77 -9.73 -5.55
N THR A 306 -6.28 -8.57 -5.16
CA THR A 306 -5.49 -7.56 -4.46
C THR A 306 -5.51 -7.78 -2.95
N TRP A 307 -4.62 -7.12 -2.24
CA TRP A 307 -4.50 -7.20 -0.76
C TRP A 307 -5.68 -6.50 -0.06
N GLY A 308 -5.92 -6.88 1.21
CA GLY A 308 -6.73 -6.10 2.14
C GLY A 308 -5.87 -5.20 3.00
N GLY A 309 -6.39 -4.08 3.46
CA GLY A 309 -5.72 -3.20 4.41
C GLY A 309 -5.62 -3.81 5.82
N GLY A 310 -4.61 -3.46 6.61
CA GLY A 310 -4.53 -3.83 8.02
C GLY A 310 -5.59 -3.10 8.88
N GLY A 311 -6.01 -3.71 9.99
CA GLY A 311 -6.95 -3.14 10.95
C GLY A 311 -6.27 -2.22 11.97
N TRP A 312 -7.01 -1.27 12.53
CA TRP A 312 -6.59 -0.38 13.59
C TRP A 312 -7.43 -0.57 14.86
N GLY A 313 -6.78 -0.65 16.00
CA GLY A 313 -7.46 -0.80 17.30
C GLY A 313 -7.96 -2.22 17.56
N ASP A 314 -8.33 -2.50 18.82
CA ASP A 314 -8.80 -3.81 19.22
C ASP A 314 -10.15 -4.14 18.55
N PRO A 315 -10.27 -5.25 17.78
CA PRO A 315 -11.50 -5.66 17.15
C PRO A 315 -12.66 -5.91 18.13
N PHE A 316 -12.37 -6.22 19.39
CA PHE A 316 -13.41 -6.40 20.43
C PHE A 316 -14.08 -5.10 20.86
N GLU A 317 -13.47 -3.95 20.55
CA GLU A 317 -14.06 -2.64 20.83
C GLU A 317 -14.97 -2.15 19.68
N ARG A 318 -15.03 -2.90 18.56
CA ARG A 318 -15.88 -2.55 17.42
C ARG A 318 -17.36 -2.71 17.76
N ASP A 319 -18.19 -1.73 17.38
CA ASP A 319 -19.64 -1.79 17.55
C ASP A 319 -20.24 -3.04 16.85
N PRO A 320 -20.87 -3.96 17.60
CA PRO A 320 -21.49 -5.16 17.02
C PRO A 320 -22.54 -4.85 15.93
N ALA A 321 -23.18 -3.69 15.97
CA ALA A 321 -24.15 -3.28 14.95
C ALA A 321 -23.48 -3.02 13.60
N LEU A 322 -22.25 -2.46 13.61
CA LEU A 322 -21.46 -2.30 12.40
C LEU A 322 -21.02 -3.65 11.85
N VAL A 323 -20.58 -4.57 12.71
CA VAL A 323 -20.19 -5.92 12.31
C VAL A 323 -21.36 -6.67 11.66
N ALA A 324 -22.56 -6.60 12.25
CA ALA A 324 -23.76 -7.20 11.68
C ALA A 324 -24.10 -6.62 10.31
N LEU A 325 -24.00 -5.29 10.16
CA LEU A 325 -24.21 -4.62 8.88
C LEU A 325 -23.22 -5.06 7.80
N GLU A 326 -21.97 -5.30 8.18
CA GLU A 326 -20.92 -5.77 7.25
C GLU A 326 -21.17 -7.21 6.80
N VAL A 327 -21.67 -8.07 7.70
CA VAL A 327 -22.12 -9.43 7.37
C VAL A 327 -23.28 -9.37 6.40
N ASP A 328 -24.28 -8.54 6.68
CA ASP A 328 -25.46 -8.38 5.79
C ASP A 328 -25.09 -7.88 4.39
N ARG A 329 -24.02 -7.07 4.30
CA ARG A 329 -23.47 -6.56 3.04
C ARG A 329 -22.52 -7.52 2.34
N GLY A 330 -22.18 -8.65 2.97
CA GLY A 330 -21.23 -9.62 2.42
C GLY A 330 -19.77 -9.13 2.41
N LEU A 331 -19.43 -8.15 3.23
CA LEU A 331 -18.06 -7.64 3.37
C LEU A 331 -17.24 -8.50 4.32
N VAL A 332 -17.90 -9.09 5.31
CA VAL A 332 -17.33 -9.96 6.34
C VAL A 332 -18.20 -11.22 6.43
N THR A 333 -17.59 -12.39 6.59
CA THR A 333 -18.33 -13.62 6.83
C THR A 333 -18.80 -13.71 8.28
N VAL A 334 -19.78 -14.58 8.54
CA VAL A 334 -20.22 -14.89 9.91
C VAL A 334 -19.05 -15.43 10.74
N GLU A 335 -18.21 -16.29 10.16
CA GLU A 335 -17.04 -16.88 10.80
C GLU A 335 -16.05 -15.82 11.29
N LEU A 336 -15.70 -14.85 10.42
CA LEU A 336 -14.79 -13.77 10.81
C LEU A 336 -15.45 -12.81 11.81
N SER A 337 -16.75 -12.58 11.71
CA SER A 337 -17.48 -11.70 12.63
C SER A 337 -17.39 -12.16 14.09
N LEU A 338 -17.18 -13.45 14.33
CA LEU A 338 -17.01 -14.01 15.67
C LEU A 338 -15.73 -13.53 16.36
N ILE A 339 -14.72 -13.05 15.62
CA ILE A 339 -13.53 -12.39 16.18
C ILE A 339 -13.92 -11.11 16.94
N HIS A 340 -14.96 -10.43 16.49
CA HIS A 340 -15.44 -9.17 17.07
C HIS A 340 -16.46 -9.37 18.22
N ILE A 341 -17.00 -10.57 18.43
CA ILE A 341 -18.17 -10.79 19.31
C ILE A 341 -17.88 -11.79 20.43
N SER A 342 -16.89 -12.69 20.26
CA SER A 342 -16.60 -13.73 21.27
C SER A 342 -15.42 -13.34 22.15
N GLU A 343 -15.62 -13.39 23.49
CA GLU A 343 -14.49 -13.42 24.43
C GLU A 343 -13.53 -14.56 24.07
N PRO A 344 -12.20 -14.32 24.04
CA PRO A 344 -11.25 -15.36 23.74
C PRO A 344 -11.19 -16.37 24.88
N THR A 345 -11.94 -17.44 24.80
CA THR A 345 -11.85 -18.56 25.75
C THR A 345 -10.53 -19.33 25.59
N ARG A 346 -9.72 -19.07 24.61
CA ARG A 346 -8.32 -19.56 24.50
C ARG A 346 -7.50 -18.72 23.54
N ARG A 347 -6.51 -18.02 24.05
CA ARG A 347 -5.36 -17.57 23.27
C ARG A 347 -4.52 -18.79 22.88
N THR A 348 -4.71 -19.32 21.70
CA THR A 348 -3.70 -20.18 21.07
C THR A 348 -2.72 -19.24 20.37
N PRO A 349 -1.42 -19.26 20.69
CA PRO A 349 -0.45 -18.47 19.94
C PRO A 349 -0.47 -18.96 18.49
N ILE A 350 -0.79 -18.07 17.57
CA ILE A 350 -0.55 -18.32 16.16
C ILE A 350 0.97 -18.24 15.98
N SER A 351 1.62 -19.35 15.74
CA SER A 351 3.03 -19.39 15.37
C SER A 351 3.18 -18.75 13.98
N TYR A 352 3.97 -17.70 13.93
CA TYR A 352 4.37 -17.00 12.73
C TYR A 352 5.35 -17.83 11.89
#